data_a871d1ead9185eb3e4b186d5e9849f81
#
_entry.id   a871d1ead9185eb3e4b186d5e9849f81
#
_cell.length_a   1.000
_cell.length_b   1.000
_cell.length_c   1.000
_cell.angle_alpha   90.00
_cell.angle_beta   90.00
_cell.angle_gamma   90.00
#
_symmetry.space_group_name_H-M   'P 1'
#
loop_
_entity.id
_entity.type
_entity.pdbx_description
1 polymer ?
#
loop_
_entity_poly.entity_id
_entity_poly.type
_entity_poly.pdbx_seq_one_letter_code
_entity_poly.pdbx_strand_id
1 'polypeptide(L)'
;SSTSGRNGKSRRSDVVTLSPSAVDNLWACPVCWMLENRFSGPRMGSVATSFGSLIHKVAQQATEAGLDMPEHHTAISDVDNINAITEWMYAEYKRLCGDFNAIADPAQRYQALKKDEQAQEALRNIATYFVQSNHGDYPIKNNDAFSVGKLTKAEPELKFTAKFDFDDILDAYNAMDGVHAISRNELIAIMGALVGGWPETGMSEYLTVRLTGRIDRLERREMADGTQQVRLIDYKTGVSPTGEGLFNDLQLVCYQLGLVFPEESG
;
A
#
# COMPACT_ATOMS: atom_id res chain seq x y z
N SER A 1 -12.84 51.44 -33.21
CA SER A 1 -13.36 50.28 -32.46
C SER A 1 -12.63 49.02 -32.87
N SER A 2 -11.65 48.65 -32.09
CA SER A 2 -10.87 47.40 -32.27
C SER A 2 -11.10 46.53 -31.04
N THR A 3 -11.92 45.50 -31.19
CA THR A 3 -12.09 44.47 -30.18
C THR A 3 -10.93 43.49 -30.26
N SER A 4 -9.99 43.63 -29.32
CA SER A 4 -8.94 42.64 -29.07
C SER A 4 -9.55 41.41 -28.44
N GLY A 5 -9.75 40.37 -29.23
CA GLY A 5 -10.11 39.03 -28.75
C GLY A 5 -8.97 38.42 -27.94
N ARG A 6 -9.13 38.35 -26.63
CA ARG A 6 -8.27 37.53 -25.78
C ARG A 6 -8.57 36.05 -26.07
N ASN A 7 -7.72 35.44 -26.90
CA ASN A 7 -7.63 34.00 -27.02
C ASN A 7 -7.11 33.43 -25.68
N GLY A 8 -8.01 33.11 -24.79
CA GLY A 8 -7.72 32.29 -23.62
C GLY A 8 -7.42 30.85 -24.07
N LYS A 9 -6.15 30.56 -24.39
CA LYS A 9 -5.70 29.17 -24.47
C LYS A 9 -5.91 28.57 -23.08
N SER A 10 -6.92 27.74 -22.93
CA SER A 10 -7.06 26.83 -21.79
C SER A 10 -5.76 26.04 -21.70
N ARG A 11 -4.91 26.39 -20.71
CA ARG A 11 -3.71 25.61 -20.40
C ARG A 11 -4.23 24.26 -19.91
N ARG A 12 -4.08 23.21 -20.72
CA ARG A 12 -4.29 21.83 -20.28
C ARG A 12 -3.30 21.57 -19.16
N SER A 13 -3.78 21.22 -17.98
CA SER A 13 -2.92 20.67 -16.94
C SER A 13 -2.37 19.34 -17.44
N ASP A 14 -1.05 19.18 -17.40
CA ASP A 14 -0.42 17.90 -17.70
C ASP A 14 -0.71 16.95 -16.54
N VAL A 15 -1.48 15.89 -16.79
CA VAL A 15 -1.76 14.86 -15.80
C VAL A 15 -0.76 13.73 -15.92
N VAL A 16 -0.01 13.48 -14.87
CA VAL A 16 0.90 12.34 -14.76
C VAL A 16 0.27 11.28 -13.89
N THR A 17 0.06 10.09 -14.45
CA THR A 17 -0.50 8.94 -13.72
C THR A 17 0.61 8.00 -13.27
N LEU A 18 0.68 7.71 -11.99
CA LEU A 18 1.67 6.85 -11.34
C LEU A 18 0.99 5.81 -10.45
N SER A 19 1.62 4.64 -10.31
CA SER A 19 1.31 3.68 -9.26
C SER A 19 2.28 3.85 -8.08
N PRO A 20 1.96 3.38 -6.87
CA PRO A 20 2.89 3.43 -5.74
C PRO A 20 4.25 2.79 -6.04
N SER A 21 4.27 1.64 -6.70
CA SER A 21 5.53 0.99 -7.14
C SER A 21 6.27 1.79 -8.22
N ALA A 22 5.56 2.53 -9.07
CA ALA A 22 6.19 3.42 -10.05
C ALA A 22 6.86 4.61 -9.35
N VAL A 23 6.28 5.13 -8.26
CA VAL A 23 6.88 6.19 -7.45
C VAL A 23 8.17 5.70 -6.80
N ASP A 24 8.18 4.50 -6.20
CA ASP A 24 9.39 3.89 -5.65
C ASP A 24 10.50 3.75 -6.68
N ASN A 25 10.17 3.20 -7.85
CA ASN A 25 11.13 3.00 -8.93
C ASN A 25 11.65 4.33 -9.49
N LEU A 26 10.78 5.33 -9.64
CA LEU A 26 11.14 6.66 -10.09
C LEU A 26 12.10 7.35 -9.10
N TRP A 27 11.84 7.20 -7.81
CA TRP A 27 12.68 7.75 -6.75
C TRP A 27 14.05 7.06 -6.68
N ALA A 28 14.07 5.74 -6.79
CA ALA A 28 15.30 4.96 -6.72
C ALA A 28 16.22 5.20 -7.93
N CYS A 29 15.66 5.25 -9.14
CA CYS A 29 16.41 5.47 -10.38
C CYS A 29 15.52 6.07 -11.48
N PRO A 30 15.41 7.41 -11.61
CA PRO A 30 14.58 8.04 -12.63
C PRO A 30 14.89 7.60 -14.06
N VAL A 31 16.18 7.40 -14.36
CA VAL A 31 16.63 6.95 -15.68
C VAL A 31 16.20 5.51 -15.96
N CYS A 32 16.37 4.62 -14.96
CA CYS A 32 15.93 3.22 -15.07
C CYS A 32 14.43 3.15 -15.28
N TRP A 33 13.66 3.89 -14.47
CA TRP A 33 12.21 3.96 -14.60
C TRP A 33 11.77 4.45 -15.99
N MET A 34 12.42 5.51 -16.50
CA MET A 34 12.11 6.04 -17.84
C MET A 34 12.40 5.02 -18.94
N LEU A 35 13.57 4.35 -18.88
CA LEU A 35 13.94 3.33 -19.85
C LEU A 35 12.95 2.15 -19.83
N GLU A 36 12.58 1.69 -18.64
CA GLU A 36 11.64 0.57 -18.47
C GLU A 36 10.22 0.92 -18.95
N ASN A 37 9.74 2.12 -18.68
CA ASN A 37 8.35 2.50 -19.01
C ASN A 37 8.18 3.01 -20.44
N ARG A 38 9.25 3.48 -21.10
CA ARG A 38 9.20 4.02 -22.46
C ARG A 38 9.74 3.08 -23.52
N PHE A 39 10.68 2.19 -23.16
CA PHE A 39 11.46 1.42 -24.12
C PHE A 39 11.44 -0.10 -23.87
N SER A 40 11.00 -0.56 -22.70
CA SER A 40 10.87 -2.01 -22.41
C SER A 40 9.44 -2.48 -22.67
N GLY A 41 9.34 -3.68 -23.26
CA GLY A 41 8.08 -4.41 -23.31
C GLY A 41 7.64 -4.90 -21.92
N PRO A 42 6.46 -5.54 -21.80
CA PRO A 42 5.96 -6.04 -20.54
C PRO A 42 6.97 -7.01 -19.91
N ARG A 43 7.28 -6.81 -18.62
CA ARG A 43 8.18 -7.68 -17.85
C ARG A 43 7.54 -9.07 -17.73
N MET A 44 8.31 -10.11 -18.01
CA MET A 44 7.92 -11.47 -17.66
C MET A 44 7.90 -11.59 -16.14
N GLY A 45 6.76 -12.00 -15.56
CA GLY A 45 6.63 -12.23 -14.13
C GLY A 45 7.67 -13.23 -13.61
N SER A 46 8.32 -12.92 -12.50
CA SER A 46 9.24 -13.84 -11.85
C SER A 46 8.48 -14.83 -10.95
N VAL A 47 9.09 -15.97 -10.62
CA VAL A 47 8.54 -16.95 -9.65
C VAL A 47 8.31 -16.29 -8.28
N ALA A 48 9.14 -15.33 -7.90
CA ALA A 48 8.98 -14.57 -6.66
C ALA A 48 7.73 -13.66 -6.69
N THR A 49 7.44 -13.03 -7.83
CA THR A 49 6.22 -12.22 -8.02
C THR A 49 4.97 -13.09 -7.95
N SER A 50 5.02 -14.30 -8.54
CA SER A 50 3.93 -15.27 -8.46
C SER A 50 3.65 -15.72 -7.02
N PHE A 51 4.71 -15.99 -6.23
CA PHE A 51 4.57 -16.39 -4.83
C PHE A 51 3.91 -15.30 -3.97
N GLY A 52 4.39 -14.06 -4.05
CA GLY A 52 3.78 -12.93 -3.34
C GLY A 52 2.30 -12.76 -3.69
N SER A 53 1.97 -12.80 -4.97
CA SER A 53 0.58 -12.69 -5.43
C SER A 53 -0.32 -13.79 -4.89
N LEU A 54 0.19 -15.02 -4.71
CA LEU A 54 -0.58 -16.12 -4.11
C LEU A 54 -0.88 -15.87 -2.63
N ILE A 55 0.11 -15.40 -1.85
CA ILE A 55 -0.09 -15.07 -0.44
C ILE A 55 -1.13 -13.95 -0.29
N HIS A 56 -1.04 -12.88 -1.08
CA HIS A 56 -2.03 -11.80 -1.10
C HIS A 56 -3.43 -12.32 -1.44
N LYS A 57 -3.52 -13.20 -2.45
CA LYS A 57 -4.81 -13.78 -2.85
C LYS A 57 -5.44 -14.62 -1.73
N VAL A 58 -4.65 -15.42 -1.03
CA VAL A 58 -5.13 -16.22 0.11
C VAL A 58 -5.54 -15.32 1.27
N ALA A 59 -4.76 -14.28 1.59
CA ALA A 59 -5.11 -13.31 2.62
C ALA A 59 -6.42 -12.56 2.30
N GLN A 60 -6.62 -12.19 1.03
CA GLN A 60 -7.87 -11.62 0.54
C GLN A 60 -9.04 -12.56 0.78
N GLN A 61 -8.92 -13.83 0.34
CA GLN A 61 -9.98 -14.82 0.49
C GLN A 61 -10.31 -15.11 1.96
N ALA A 62 -9.31 -15.15 2.84
CA ALA A 62 -9.51 -15.30 4.27
C ALA A 62 -10.30 -14.13 4.88
N THR A 63 -10.01 -12.89 4.44
CA THR A 63 -10.79 -11.71 4.84
C THR A 63 -12.22 -11.74 4.29
N GLU A 64 -12.39 -12.12 3.03
CA GLU A 64 -13.73 -12.27 2.41
C GLU A 64 -14.56 -13.36 3.11
N ALA A 65 -13.91 -14.38 3.64
CA ALA A 65 -14.55 -15.42 4.47
C ALA A 65 -14.77 -14.99 5.93
N GLY A 66 -14.33 -13.78 6.31
CA GLY A 66 -14.51 -13.24 7.67
C GLY A 66 -13.60 -13.88 8.74
N LEU A 67 -12.53 -14.59 8.34
CA LEU A 67 -11.66 -15.29 9.29
C LEU A 67 -10.82 -14.35 10.16
N ASP A 68 -10.75 -13.09 9.81
CA ASP A 68 -10.09 -12.02 10.56
C ASP A 68 -11.00 -11.38 11.62
N MET A 69 -12.32 -11.60 11.53
CA MET A 69 -13.29 -10.98 12.40
C MET A 69 -13.38 -11.70 13.76
N PRO A 70 -13.40 -10.94 14.89
CA PRO A 70 -13.39 -11.52 16.23
C PRO A 70 -14.52 -12.52 16.50
N GLU A 71 -15.70 -12.32 15.90
CA GLU A 71 -16.86 -13.21 16.06
C GLU A 71 -16.65 -14.62 15.46
N HIS A 72 -15.67 -14.78 14.58
CA HIS A 72 -15.32 -16.08 14.02
C HIS A 72 -14.23 -16.82 14.81
N HIS A 73 -13.63 -16.17 15.81
CA HIS A 73 -12.63 -16.77 16.68
C HIS A 73 -13.31 -17.51 17.84
N THR A 74 -13.92 -18.64 17.53
CA THR A 74 -14.81 -19.38 18.47
C THR A 74 -14.09 -20.41 19.32
N ALA A 75 -12.83 -20.74 19.04
CA ALA A 75 -12.05 -21.66 19.87
C ALA A 75 -11.68 -21.02 21.22
N ILE A 76 -11.46 -21.88 22.25
CA ILE A 76 -11.16 -21.42 23.60
C ILE A 76 -9.81 -20.71 23.69
N SER A 77 -8.84 -21.11 22.86
CA SER A 77 -7.51 -20.51 22.84
C SER A 77 -7.19 -19.82 21.51
N ASP A 78 -6.39 -18.78 21.59
CA ASP A 78 -5.83 -18.13 20.40
C ASP A 78 -5.04 -19.08 19.52
N VAL A 79 -4.29 -20.00 20.14
CA VAL A 79 -3.48 -20.99 19.42
C VAL A 79 -4.37 -21.86 18.53
N ASP A 80 -5.53 -22.28 19.02
CA ASP A 80 -6.46 -23.09 18.24
C ASP A 80 -7.10 -22.27 17.11
N ASN A 81 -7.49 -21.03 17.37
CA ASN A 81 -7.98 -20.14 16.34
C ASN A 81 -6.91 -19.87 15.25
N ILE A 82 -5.67 -19.56 15.64
CA ILE A 82 -4.55 -19.37 14.73
C ILE A 82 -4.29 -20.61 13.88
N ASN A 83 -4.29 -21.79 14.51
CA ASN A 83 -4.09 -23.06 13.79
C ASN A 83 -5.20 -23.30 12.76
N ALA A 84 -6.46 -23.14 13.15
CA ALA A 84 -7.60 -23.34 12.26
C ALA A 84 -7.56 -22.38 11.04
N ILE A 85 -7.27 -21.11 11.27
CA ILE A 85 -7.14 -20.11 10.20
C ILE A 85 -5.94 -20.42 9.31
N THR A 86 -4.79 -20.81 9.89
CA THR A 86 -3.60 -21.20 9.14
C THR A 86 -3.87 -22.41 8.25
N GLU A 87 -4.53 -23.43 8.78
CA GLU A 87 -4.89 -24.65 8.03
C GLU A 87 -5.82 -24.30 6.86
N TRP A 88 -6.83 -23.47 7.10
CA TRP A 88 -7.74 -23.03 6.04
C TRP A 88 -6.99 -22.27 4.94
N MET A 89 -6.16 -21.27 5.30
CA MET A 89 -5.39 -20.49 4.35
C MET A 89 -4.37 -21.36 3.59
N TYR A 90 -3.75 -22.31 4.28
CA TYR A 90 -2.79 -23.21 3.64
C TYR A 90 -3.47 -24.16 2.66
N ALA A 91 -4.66 -24.67 2.97
CA ALA A 91 -5.45 -25.47 2.04
C ALA A 91 -5.79 -24.66 0.76
N GLU A 92 -6.19 -23.38 0.89
CA GLU A 92 -6.44 -22.51 -0.24
C GLU A 92 -5.16 -22.23 -1.05
N TYR A 93 -4.04 -22.00 -0.38
CA TYR A 93 -2.74 -21.85 -1.05
C TYR A 93 -2.38 -23.08 -1.88
N LYS A 94 -2.52 -24.28 -1.31
CA LYS A 94 -2.27 -25.55 -2.04
C LYS A 94 -3.21 -25.71 -3.23
N ARG A 95 -4.48 -25.36 -3.07
CA ARG A 95 -5.46 -25.40 -4.18
C ARG A 95 -5.05 -24.48 -5.34
N LEU A 96 -4.51 -23.29 -5.04
CA LEU A 96 -4.07 -22.32 -6.04
C LEU A 96 -2.74 -22.70 -6.69
N CYS A 97 -1.83 -23.34 -5.95
CA CYS A 97 -0.53 -23.78 -6.47
C CYS A 97 -0.61 -25.00 -7.37
N GLY A 98 -1.62 -25.87 -7.16
CA GLY A 98 -1.68 -27.18 -7.80
C GLY A 98 -0.69 -28.20 -7.21
N ASP A 99 -0.50 -29.32 -7.92
CA ASP A 99 0.35 -30.41 -7.47
C ASP A 99 1.83 -30.17 -7.82
N PHE A 100 2.66 -29.97 -6.81
CA PHE A 100 4.11 -29.81 -6.99
C PHE A 100 4.80 -31.07 -7.56
N ASN A 101 4.21 -32.26 -7.35
CA ASN A 101 4.75 -33.50 -7.89
C ASN A 101 4.56 -33.59 -9.41
N ALA A 102 3.63 -32.84 -9.96
CA ALA A 102 3.43 -32.73 -11.41
C ALA A 102 4.51 -31.88 -12.11
N ILE A 103 5.34 -31.15 -11.35
CA ILE A 103 6.44 -30.36 -11.91
C ILE A 103 7.55 -31.31 -12.38
N ALA A 104 7.77 -31.37 -13.68
CA ALA A 104 8.72 -32.30 -14.29
C ALA A 104 10.19 -31.92 -13.98
N ASP A 105 10.51 -30.63 -13.96
CA ASP A 105 11.87 -30.14 -13.68
C ASP A 105 12.19 -30.25 -12.19
N PRO A 106 13.22 -31.03 -11.80
CA PRO A 106 13.61 -31.21 -10.39
C PRO A 106 14.02 -29.90 -9.71
N ALA A 107 14.68 -28.99 -10.42
CA ALA A 107 15.12 -27.71 -9.85
C ALA A 107 13.91 -26.80 -9.56
N GLN A 108 12.95 -26.73 -10.46
CA GLN A 108 11.71 -25.98 -10.25
C GLN A 108 10.86 -26.61 -9.14
N ARG A 109 10.80 -27.95 -9.07
CA ARG A 109 10.10 -28.65 -7.98
C ARG A 109 10.72 -28.33 -6.62
N TYR A 110 12.05 -28.35 -6.51
CA TYR A 110 12.75 -27.97 -5.29
C TYR A 110 12.45 -26.53 -4.88
N GLN A 111 12.44 -25.58 -5.82
CA GLN A 111 12.09 -24.19 -5.56
C GLN A 111 10.64 -24.06 -5.10
N ALA A 112 9.72 -24.81 -5.67
CA ALA A 112 8.31 -24.83 -5.28
C ALA A 112 8.14 -25.35 -3.83
N LEU A 113 8.84 -26.41 -3.44
CA LEU A 113 8.82 -26.95 -2.08
C LEU A 113 9.38 -25.96 -1.06
N LYS A 114 10.49 -25.28 -1.39
CA LYS A 114 11.05 -24.23 -0.54
C LYS A 114 10.07 -23.05 -0.36
N LYS A 115 9.35 -22.69 -1.40
CA LYS A 115 8.29 -21.65 -1.34
C LYS A 115 7.11 -22.11 -0.52
N ASP A 116 6.79 -23.39 -0.50
CA ASP A 116 5.73 -23.99 0.31
C ASP A 116 5.99 -23.82 1.81
N GLU A 117 7.23 -24.05 2.27
CA GLU A 117 7.65 -23.80 3.65
C GLU A 117 7.51 -22.31 4.03
N GLN A 118 7.96 -21.42 3.15
CA GLN A 118 7.83 -19.98 3.34
C GLN A 118 6.36 -19.54 3.37
N ALA A 119 5.50 -20.19 2.58
CA ALA A 119 4.07 -19.92 2.58
C ALA A 119 3.43 -20.27 3.91
N GLN A 120 3.75 -21.43 4.48
CA GLN A 120 3.20 -21.84 5.78
C GLN A 120 3.55 -20.82 6.88
N GLU A 121 4.81 -20.34 6.91
CA GLU A 121 5.24 -19.32 7.86
C GLU A 121 4.50 -17.99 7.64
N ALA A 122 4.44 -17.51 6.40
CA ALA A 122 3.76 -16.26 6.07
C ALA A 122 2.27 -16.30 6.42
N LEU A 123 1.58 -17.39 6.09
CA LEU A 123 0.17 -17.57 6.39
C LEU A 123 -0.09 -17.68 7.90
N ARG A 124 0.81 -18.34 8.64
CA ARG A 124 0.73 -18.39 10.10
C ARG A 124 0.91 -17.01 10.73
N ASN A 125 1.82 -16.19 10.20
CA ASN A 125 2.02 -14.82 10.67
C ASN A 125 0.76 -13.96 10.42
N ILE A 126 0.11 -14.12 9.27
CA ILE A 126 -1.16 -13.44 8.96
C ILE A 126 -2.26 -13.90 9.91
N ALA A 127 -2.42 -15.22 10.14
CA ALA A 127 -3.40 -15.77 11.07
C ALA A 127 -3.17 -15.28 12.50
N THR A 128 -1.90 -15.22 12.92
CA THR A 128 -1.52 -14.69 14.23
C THR A 128 -1.96 -13.23 14.38
N TYR A 129 -1.72 -12.42 13.37
CA TYR A 129 -2.18 -11.04 13.36
C TYR A 129 -3.70 -10.94 13.40
N PHE A 130 -4.43 -11.75 12.61
CA PHE A 130 -5.89 -11.75 12.59
C PHE A 130 -6.50 -12.02 13.96
N VAL A 131 -5.92 -12.94 14.72
CA VAL A 131 -6.42 -13.31 16.04
C VAL A 131 -5.95 -12.33 17.12
N GLN A 132 -4.63 -12.18 17.27
CA GLN A 132 -4.05 -11.47 18.40
C GLN A 132 -4.27 -9.95 18.34
N SER A 133 -4.31 -9.35 17.14
CA SER A 133 -4.55 -7.92 17.02
C SER A 133 -5.90 -7.46 17.57
N ASN A 134 -6.87 -8.39 17.72
CA ASN A 134 -8.18 -8.07 18.24
C ASN A 134 -8.24 -7.98 19.78
N HIS A 135 -7.17 -8.33 20.49
CA HIS A 135 -7.12 -8.22 21.95
C HIS A 135 -6.91 -6.79 22.46
N GLY A 136 -6.66 -5.85 21.58
CA GLY A 136 -6.52 -4.44 21.93
C GLY A 136 -5.17 -4.05 22.52
N ASP A 137 -4.37 -5.00 22.99
CA ASP A 137 -3.02 -4.85 23.53
C ASP A 137 -1.92 -5.38 22.61
N TYR A 138 -2.26 -5.67 21.36
CA TYR A 138 -1.30 -6.17 20.37
C TYR A 138 -0.18 -5.16 20.16
N PRO A 139 1.09 -5.52 20.43
CA PRO A 139 2.20 -4.58 20.36
C PRO A 139 2.47 -4.19 18.90
N ILE A 140 2.52 -2.90 18.64
CA ILE A 140 3.16 -2.40 17.42
C ILE A 140 4.66 -2.55 17.67
N LYS A 141 5.35 -3.31 16.83
CA LYS A 141 6.81 -3.48 16.90
C LYS A 141 7.49 -2.13 17.15
N ASN A 142 8.22 -2.02 18.26
CA ASN A 142 8.96 -0.84 18.71
C ASN A 142 8.15 0.31 19.34
N ASN A 143 6.87 0.13 19.64
CA ASN A 143 6.11 1.14 20.36
C ASN A 143 5.02 0.51 21.24
N ASP A 144 5.41 0.10 22.45
CA ASP A 144 4.53 -0.56 23.44
C ASP A 144 3.37 0.35 23.91
N ALA A 145 3.37 1.63 23.54
CA ALA A 145 2.36 2.59 23.94
C ALA A 145 1.10 2.60 23.05
N PHE A 146 1.10 1.91 21.91
CA PHE A 146 -0.02 1.92 20.96
C PHE A 146 -0.69 0.56 20.84
N SER A 147 -1.94 0.50 21.29
CA SER A 147 -2.89 -0.57 20.95
C SER A 147 -3.39 -0.41 19.50
N VAL A 148 -3.68 -1.52 18.82
CA VAL A 148 -4.29 -1.46 17.48
C VAL A 148 -5.82 -1.35 17.50
N GLY A 149 -6.45 -1.52 18.66
CA GLY A 149 -7.90 -1.55 18.78
C GLY A 149 -8.54 -2.81 18.22
N LYS A 150 -9.87 -2.93 18.39
CA LYS A 150 -10.65 -4.07 17.90
C LYS A 150 -11.03 -3.87 16.43
N LEU A 151 -10.86 -4.89 15.61
CA LEU A 151 -11.28 -4.86 14.20
C LEU A 151 -12.81 -4.73 14.11
N THR A 152 -13.30 -3.76 13.35
CA THR A 152 -14.72 -3.58 13.06
C THR A 152 -15.02 -3.82 11.58
N LYS A 153 -14.06 -3.57 10.70
CA LYS A 153 -14.18 -3.83 9.25
C LYS A 153 -12.80 -3.98 8.63
N ALA A 154 -12.68 -4.89 7.67
CA ALA A 154 -11.51 -4.98 6.80
C ALA A 154 -11.95 -4.99 5.33
N GLU A 155 -11.20 -4.29 4.50
CA GLU A 155 -11.39 -4.21 3.04
C GLU A 155 -10.09 -4.68 2.37
N PRO A 156 -10.07 -5.90 1.82
CA PRO A 156 -8.91 -6.42 1.13
C PRO A 156 -8.84 -5.87 -0.29
N GLU A 157 -7.63 -5.72 -0.83
CA GLU A 157 -7.38 -5.33 -2.22
C GLU A 157 -8.14 -4.06 -2.63
N LEU A 158 -8.19 -3.07 -1.72
CA LEU A 158 -8.94 -1.83 -1.94
C LEU A 158 -8.28 -0.99 -3.04
N LYS A 159 -8.98 -0.83 -4.14
CA LYS A 159 -8.56 0.07 -5.22
C LYS A 159 -8.73 1.52 -4.77
N PHE A 160 -7.75 2.35 -5.09
CA PHE A 160 -7.83 3.77 -4.88
C PHE A 160 -7.35 4.54 -6.11
N THR A 161 -7.87 5.73 -6.27
CA THR A 161 -7.37 6.74 -7.18
C THR A 161 -7.36 8.07 -6.43
N ALA A 162 -6.18 8.71 -6.37
CA ALA A 162 -6.01 10.05 -5.84
C ALA A 162 -5.65 11.00 -6.97
N LYS A 163 -6.12 12.23 -6.88
CA LYS A 163 -5.77 13.28 -7.83
C LYS A 163 -5.53 14.55 -7.05
N PHE A 164 -4.38 15.15 -7.23
CA PHE A 164 -4.00 16.38 -6.54
C PHE A 164 -3.00 17.17 -7.37
N ASP A 165 -2.98 18.45 -7.15
CA ASP A 165 -1.98 19.35 -7.65
C ASP A 165 -1.24 20.06 -6.50
N PHE A 166 -0.47 21.06 -6.85
CA PHE A 166 0.32 21.81 -5.88
C PHE A 166 -0.54 22.62 -4.91
N ASP A 167 -1.64 23.17 -5.39
CA ASP A 167 -2.54 23.98 -4.56
C ASP A 167 -3.32 23.10 -3.58
N ASP A 168 -3.72 21.90 -3.98
CA ASP A 168 -4.33 20.90 -3.08
C ASP A 168 -3.40 20.54 -1.90
N ILE A 169 -2.09 20.38 -2.18
CA ILE A 169 -1.09 20.12 -1.13
C ILE A 169 -0.97 21.32 -0.18
N LEU A 170 -0.94 22.53 -0.73
CA LEU A 170 -0.85 23.77 0.06
C LEU A 170 -2.07 23.93 0.98
N ASP A 171 -3.25 23.73 0.43
CA ASP A 171 -4.51 23.82 1.17
C ASP A 171 -4.59 22.76 2.28
N ALA A 172 -4.20 21.52 1.99
CA ALA A 172 -4.16 20.45 2.99
C ALA A 172 -3.17 20.74 4.11
N TYR A 173 -1.98 21.25 3.80
CA TYR A 173 -1.00 21.64 4.80
C TYR A 173 -1.53 22.77 5.69
N ASN A 174 -2.08 23.82 5.09
CA ASN A 174 -2.57 24.98 5.84
C ASN A 174 -3.84 24.69 6.67
N ALA A 175 -4.54 23.60 6.37
CA ALA A 175 -5.69 23.13 7.13
C ALA A 175 -5.31 22.27 8.36
N MET A 176 -4.05 21.88 8.51
CA MET A 176 -3.62 21.05 9.64
C MET A 176 -3.60 21.85 10.94
N ASP A 177 -4.07 21.25 12.03
CA ASP A 177 -4.03 21.85 13.35
C ASP A 177 -2.58 22.01 13.85
N GLY A 178 -2.29 23.16 14.45
CA GLY A 178 -1.00 23.43 15.10
C GLY A 178 0.15 23.79 14.13
N VAL A 179 -0.09 23.87 12.82
CA VAL A 179 0.91 24.34 11.87
C VAL A 179 0.78 25.84 11.63
N HIS A 180 1.92 26.48 11.33
CA HIS A 180 1.90 27.85 10.82
C HIS A 180 1.58 27.82 9.32
N ALA A 181 0.54 28.54 8.91
CA ALA A 181 0.17 28.61 7.50
C ALA A 181 1.29 29.24 6.68
N ILE A 182 1.58 28.64 5.54
CA ILE A 182 2.62 29.06 4.61
C ILE A 182 2.02 29.53 3.28
N SER A 183 2.75 30.38 2.60
CA SER A 183 2.41 30.81 1.24
C SER A 183 2.85 29.76 0.20
N ARG A 184 2.32 29.89 -1.00
CA ARG A 184 2.71 29.07 -2.14
C ARG A 184 4.22 29.14 -2.42
N ASN A 185 4.83 30.33 -2.32
CA ASN A 185 6.26 30.50 -2.55
C ASN A 185 7.10 29.81 -1.47
N GLU A 186 6.67 29.83 -0.23
CA GLU A 186 7.32 29.11 0.87
C GLU A 186 7.24 27.60 0.66
N LEU A 187 6.09 27.07 0.25
CA LEU A 187 5.96 25.64 -0.06
C LEU A 187 6.89 25.25 -1.23
N ILE A 188 6.95 26.06 -2.30
CA ILE A 188 7.89 25.84 -3.43
C ILE A 188 9.34 25.79 -2.92
N ALA A 189 9.73 26.72 -2.05
CA ALA A 189 11.09 26.77 -1.50
C ALA A 189 11.39 25.53 -0.63
N ILE A 190 10.45 25.12 0.23
CA ILE A 190 10.57 23.93 1.09
C ILE A 190 10.72 22.67 0.23
N MET A 191 9.84 22.47 -0.74
CA MET A 191 9.90 21.31 -1.63
C MET A 191 11.18 21.30 -2.45
N GLY A 192 11.63 22.45 -2.95
CA GLY A 192 12.91 22.58 -3.64
C GLY A 192 14.09 22.15 -2.77
N ALA A 193 14.11 22.59 -1.51
CA ALA A 193 15.16 22.20 -0.57
C ALA A 193 15.17 20.68 -0.30
N LEU A 194 13.99 20.06 -0.19
CA LEU A 194 13.87 18.61 0.04
C LEU A 194 14.39 17.75 -1.12
N VAL A 195 14.29 18.24 -2.37
CA VAL A 195 14.75 17.49 -3.54
C VAL A 195 16.14 17.93 -4.03
N GLY A 196 16.83 18.78 -3.29
CA GLY A 196 18.17 19.27 -3.65
C GLY A 196 18.19 20.38 -4.70
N GLY A 197 17.08 21.07 -4.86
CA GLY A 197 16.87 22.17 -5.81
C GLY A 197 15.95 21.82 -6.97
N TRP A 198 15.28 22.82 -7.52
CA TRP A 198 14.48 22.65 -8.73
C TRP A 198 15.37 22.57 -9.97
N PRO A 199 14.98 21.83 -11.03
CA PRO A 199 15.69 21.86 -12.29
C PRO A 199 15.68 23.27 -12.91
N GLU A 200 16.64 23.57 -13.79
CA GLU A 200 16.76 24.89 -14.45
C GLU A 200 15.49 25.29 -15.21
N THR A 201 14.73 24.33 -15.70
CA THR A 201 13.43 24.54 -16.35
C THR A 201 12.33 25.00 -15.39
N GLY A 202 12.62 25.00 -14.08
CA GLY A 202 11.66 25.33 -13.03
C GLY A 202 10.68 24.19 -12.72
N MET A 203 9.80 24.46 -11.77
CA MET A 203 8.72 23.57 -11.41
C MET A 203 7.55 23.73 -12.37
N SER A 204 6.91 22.63 -12.76
CA SER A 204 5.65 22.69 -13.50
C SER A 204 4.50 23.02 -12.53
N GLU A 205 4.11 24.29 -12.47
CA GLU A 205 3.03 24.77 -11.60
C GLU A 205 1.65 24.22 -11.97
N TYR A 206 1.56 23.59 -13.13
CA TYR A 206 0.29 23.05 -13.69
C TYR A 206 0.27 21.52 -13.74
N LEU A 207 1.24 20.89 -13.08
CA LEU A 207 1.29 19.43 -13.01
C LEU A 207 0.20 18.92 -12.04
N THR A 208 -0.65 18.06 -12.54
CA THR A 208 -1.57 17.29 -11.73
C THR A 208 -1.05 15.86 -11.63
N VAL A 209 -0.93 15.36 -10.42
CA VAL A 209 -0.55 13.96 -10.14
C VAL A 209 -1.80 13.14 -9.91
N ARG A 210 -1.90 12.02 -10.62
CA ARG A 210 -2.91 10.99 -10.41
C ARG A 210 -2.24 9.72 -9.93
N LEU A 211 -2.50 9.34 -8.68
CA LEU A 211 -2.03 8.08 -8.12
C LEU A 211 -3.14 7.04 -8.24
N THR A 212 -2.81 5.90 -8.86
CA THR A 212 -3.73 4.77 -8.94
C THR A 212 -3.05 3.54 -8.38
N GLY A 213 -3.75 2.80 -7.54
CA GLY A 213 -3.16 1.62 -6.93
C GLY A 213 -4.18 0.77 -6.20
N ARG A 214 -3.63 -0.14 -5.42
CA ARG A 214 -4.39 -1.07 -4.62
C ARG A 214 -3.70 -1.22 -3.28
N ILE A 215 -4.48 -1.03 -2.21
CA ILE A 215 -4.06 -1.26 -0.84
C ILE A 215 -4.36 -2.72 -0.52
N ASP A 216 -3.38 -3.50 -0.07
CA ASP A 216 -3.57 -4.93 0.21
C ASP A 216 -4.67 -5.16 1.22
N ARG A 217 -4.71 -4.32 2.26
CA ARG A 217 -5.76 -4.38 3.28
C ARG A 217 -5.91 -3.03 3.98
N LEU A 218 -7.13 -2.52 4.02
CA LEU A 218 -7.52 -1.38 4.86
C LEU A 218 -8.39 -1.89 6.00
N GLU A 219 -8.05 -1.51 7.23
CA GLU A 219 -8.80 -1.87 8.44
C GLU A 219 -9.41 -0.64 9.10
N ARG A 220 -10.63 -0.81 9.59
CA ARG A 220 -11.26 0.11 10.54
C ARG A 220 -11.27 -0.56 11.90
N ARG A 221 -10.78 0.13 12.92
CA ARG A 221 -10.63 -0.41 14.27
C ARG A 221 -11.20 0.56 15.28
N GLU A 222 -11.84 0.03 16.30
CA GLU A 222 -12.35 0.76 17.43
C GLU A 222 -11.38 0.65 18.61
N MET A 223 -10.94 1.79 19.09
CA MET A 223 -10.06 1.89 20.25
C MET A 223 -10.85 1.77 21.55
N ALA A 224 -10.16 1.54 22.67
CA ALA A 224 -10.79 1.40 23.99
C ALA A 224 -11.57 2.64 24.45
N ASP A 225 -11.22 3.81 23.94
CA ASP A 225 -11.92 5.09 24.18
C ASP A 225 -13.10 5.35 23.23
N GLY A 226 -13.42 4.39 22.35
CA GLY A 226 -14.49 4.50 21.34
C GLY A 226 -14.10 5.24 20.06
N THR A 227 -12.86 5.74 19.97
CA THR A 227 -12.40 6.38 18.74
C THR A 227 -12.17 5.36 17.61
N GLN A 228 -12.40 5.80 16.38
CA GLN A 228 -12.18 4.97 15.19
C GLN A 228 -10.81 5.27 14.60
N GLN A 229 -10.08 4.22 14.27
CA GLN A 229 -8.79 4.32 13.58
C GLN A 229 -8.83 3.56 12.25
N VAL A 230 -8.09 4.07 11.28
CA VAL A 230 -7.84 3.40 10.00
C VAL A 230 -6.40 2.91 9.97
N ARG A 231 -6.20 1.66 9.56
CA ARG A 231 -4.89 1.06 9.38
C ARG A 231 -4.73 0.57 7.96
N LEU A 232 -3.57 0.83 7.40
CA LEU A 232 -3.14 0.32 6.10
C LEU A 232 -2.16 -0.83 6.36
N ILE A 233 -2.45 -1.97 5.79
CA ILE A 233 -1.60 -3.17 5.87
C ILE A 233 -1.11 -3.48 4.46
N ASP A 234 0.19 -3.67 4.34
CA ASP A 234 0.87 -4.13 3.14
C ASP A 234 1.59 -5.45 3.46
N TYR A 235 1.29 -6.51 2.71
CA TYR A 235 1.85 -7.84 2.94
C TYR A 235 3.19 -7.98 2.23
N LYS A 236 4.28 -7.99 2.99
CA LYS A 236 5.62 -8.21 2.45
C LYS A 236 6.03 -9.68 2.56
N THR A 237 6.25 -10.33 1.43
CA THR A 237 6.73 -11.72 1.34
C THR A 237 8.24 -11.82 1.12
N GLY A 238 8.93 -10.69 1.11
CA GLY A 238 10.38 -10.55 1.03
C GLY A 238 11.01 -10.14 2.36
N VAL A 239 12.18 -9.51 2.29
CA VAL A 239 12.85 -8.94 3.46
C VAL A 239 12.04 -7.74 3.95
N SER A 240 11.62 -7.78 5.21
CA SER A 240 10.93 -6.64 5.82
C SER A 240 11.86 -5.44 5.95
N PRO A 241 11.41 -4.21 5.61
CA PRO A 241 12.21 -3.02 5.85
C PRO A 241 12.49 -2.87 7.36
N THR A 242 13.68 -2.41 7.71
CA THR A 242 14.04 -2.04 9.09
C THR A 242 13.32 -0.76 9.50
N GLY A 243 13.23 -0.48 10.82
CA GLY A 243 12.41 0.61 11.36
C GLY A 243 12.64 2.00 10.72
N GLU A 244 13.88 2.32 10.31
CA GLU A 244 14.16 3.56 9.56
C GLU A 244 13.60 3.53 8.13
N GLY A 245 13.55 2.35 7.48
CA GLY A 245 12.96 2.19 6.15
C GLY A 245 11.43 2.35 6.13
N LEU A 246 10.76 2.15 7.27
CA LEU A 246 9.31 2.26 7.35
C LEU A 246 8.80 3.69 7.16
N PHE A 247 9.53 4.68 7.68
CA PHE A 247 9.17 6.11 7.51
C PHE A 247 9.44 6.63 6.09
N ASN A 248 10.29 5.94 5.33
CA ASN A 248 10.63 6.28 3.96
C ASN A 248 9.97 5.36 2.93
N ASP A 249 8.99 4.54 3.34
CA ASP A 249 8.25 3.70 2.43
C ASP A 249 7.27 4.54 1.59
N LEU A 250 7.67 4.86 0.37
CA LEU A 250 6.89 5.69 -0.56
C LEU A 250 5.57 5.04 -0.96
N GLN A 251 5.46 3.71 -0.90
CA GLN A 251 4.18 3.02 -1.12
C GLN A 251 3.16 3.39 -0.04
N LEU A 252 3.56 3.36 1.23
CA LEU A 252 2.68 3.75 2.34
C LEU A 252 2.29 5.23 2.26
N VAL A 253 3.23 6.10 1.86
CA VAL A 253 2.92 7.53 1.60
C VAL A 253 1.89 7.67 0.48
N CYS A 254 2.04 6.94 -0.62
CA CYS A 254 1.06 6.96 -1.72
C CYS A 254 -0.32 6.49 -1.27
N TYR A 255 -0.41 5.47 -0.42
CA TYR A 255 -1.67 5.00 0.14
C TYR A 255 -2.34 6.06 1.03
N GLN A 256 -1.55 6.76 1.86
CA GLN A 256 -2.05 7.87 2.68
C GLN A 256 -2.58 9.02 1.81
N LEU A 257 -1.84 9.40 0.75
CA LEU A 257 -2.29 10.39 -0.21
C LEU A 257 -3.59 9.96 -0.91
N GLY A 258 -3.74 8.66 -1.18
CA GLY A 258 -4.97 8.07 -1.73
C GLY A 258 -6.20 8.28 -0.84
N LEU A 259 -6.00 8.33 0.48
CA LEU A 259 -7.08 8.59 1.44
C LEU A 259 -7.36 10.09 1.64
N VAL A 260 -6.33 10.93 1.48
CA VAL A 260 -6.45 12.39 1.68
C VAL A 260 -7.04 13.09 0.45
N PHE A 261 -6.68 12.64 -0.75
CA PHE A 261 -7.08 13.24 -2.02
C PHE A 261 -7.83 12.25 -2.93
N PRO A 262 -8.93 11.64 -2.47
CA PRO A 262 -9.67 10.71 -3.31
C PRO A 262 -10.18 11.41 -4.57
N GLU A 263 -9.96 10.81 -5.74
CA GLU A 263 -10.60 11.27 -6.97
C GLU A 263 -12.09 10.91 -6.89
N GLU A 264 -12.96 11.91 -6.83
CA GLU A 264 -14.39 11.68 -6.84
C GLU A 264 -14.79 10.99 -8.15
N SER A 265 -15.48 9.86 -8.01
CA SER A 265 -16.08 9.18 -9.16
C SER A 265 -17.19 10.09 -9.70
N GLY A 266 -16.95 10.71 -10.86
CA GLY A 266 -17.93 11.52 -11.55
C GLY A 266 -19.10 10.69 -12.08
#